data_105a5a833e0e24ec65c6371a86f6c02a
#
_entry.id   105a5a833e0e24ec65c6371a86f6c02a
#
_cell.length_a   1.000
_cell.length_b   1.000
_cell.length_c   1.000
_cell.angle_alpha   90.00
_cell.angle_beta   90.00
_cell.angle_gamma   90.00
#
_symmetry.space_group_name_H-M   'P 1'
#
loop_
_entity.id
_entity.type
_entity.pdbx_description
1 polymer ?
#
loop_
_entity_poly.entity_id
_entity_poly.type
_entity_poly.pdbx_seq_one_letter_code
_entity_poly.pdbx_strand_id
1 'polypeptide(L)'
;MNVLAGFAASAHKMSNDIRLLPHLKEIEQPFEKTQIGSSAMAYKRNPMRSERIASLSRYVMVDAMNPAITSATQWFERTLDDSANKRLSVPEGFLAIDGILDLCLNVVDGLVVYPKVIEKRLMSELPFMATENIMMDAVKAGGDRQELHERIRELSMEAGRNVKEKGLDNNLLELIAADPAFNLSLEELQKTMDPAKY
;
A
#
# COMPACT_ATOMS: atom_id res chain seq x y z
N MET A 1 14.15 -13.45 -21.33
CA MET A 1 14.09 -13.60 -19.86
C MET A 1 14.12 -12.26 -19.12
N ASN A 2 14.98 -11.31 -19.44
CA ASN A 2 15.04 -10.02 -18.72
C ASN A 2 13.72 -9.24 -18.73
N VAL A 3 13.01 -9.23 -19.87
CA VAL A 3 11.67 -8.61 -19.97
C VAL A 3 10.66 -9.31 -19.06
N LEU A 4 10.67 -10.66 -19.03
CA LEU A 4 9.82 -11.45 -18.15
C LEU A 4 10.12 -11.15 -16.68
N ALA A 5 11.41 -11.04 -16.31
CA ALA A 5 11.82 -10.68 -14.95
C ALA A 5 11.34 -9.26 -14.55
N GLY A 6 11.40 -8.30 -15.47
CA GLY A 6 10.88 -6.94 -15.25
C GLY A 6 9.38 -6.93 -15.02
N PHE A 7 8.62 -7.69 -15.81
CA PHE A 7 7.18 -7.88 -15.59
C PHE A 7 6.91 -8.56 -14.23
N ALA A 8 7.63 -9.65 -13.93
CA ALA A 8 7.49 -10.36 -12.66
C ALA A 8 7.78 -9.46 -11.45
N ALA A 9 8.79 -8.59 -11.53
CA ALA A 9 9.09 -7.61 -10.48
C ALA A 9 7.92 -6.66 -10.23
N SER A 10 7.29 -6.16 -11.29
CA SER A 10 6.11 -5.29 -11.19
C SER A 10 4.90 -6.03 -10.59
N ALA A 11 4.63 -7.25 -11.03
CA ALA A 11 3.57 -8.09 -10.48
C ALA A 11 3.81 -8.44 -9.01
N HIS A 12 5.08 -8.70 -8.63
CA HIS A 12 5.46 -8.93 -7.24
C HIS A 12 5.16 -7.71 -6.36
N LYS A 13 5.54 -6.53 -6.82
CA LYS A 13 5.29 -5.27 -6.10
C LYS A 13 3.79 -5.06 -5.89
N MET A 14 2.99 -5.15 -6.95
CA MET A 14 1.53 -5.03 -6.89
C MET A 14 0.92 -6.04 -5.89
N SER A 15 1.37 -7.30 -5.96
CA SER A 15 0.86 -8.36 -5.07
C SER A 15 1.15 -8.09 -3.60
N ASN A 16 2.28 -7.47 -3.27
CA ASN A 16 2.61 -7.09 -1.90
C ASN A 16 1.67 -6.00 -1.39
N ASP A 17 1.36 -4.97 -2.19
CA ASP A 17 0.42 -3.92 -1.80
C ASP A 17 -0.97 -4.54 -1.53
N ILE A 18 -1.44 -5.40 -2.44
CA ILE A 18 -2.72 -6.11 -2.26
C ILE A 18 -2.71 -7.05 -1.04
N ARG A 19 -1.56 -7.54 -0.58
CA ARG A 19 -1.46 -8.35 0.65
C ARG A 19 -1.47 -7.50 1.92
N LEU A 20 -0.97 -6.27 1.86
CA LEU A 20 -0.95 -5.35 3.01
C LEU A 20 -2.31 -4.72 3.28
N LEU A 21 -3.02 -4.32 2.24
CA LEU A 21 -4.31 -3.62 2.39
C LEU A 21 -5.43 -4.46 3.02
N PRO A 22 -5.54 -5.78 2.80
CA PRO A 22 -6.46 -6.65 3.56
C PRO A 22 -6.14 -6.73 5.06
N HIS A 23 -4.86 -6.61 5.46
CA HIS A 23 -4.49 -6.49 6.87
C HIS A 23 -5.15 -5.26 7.51
N LEU A 24 -5.28 -4.19 6.76
CA LEU A 24 -5.95 -2.96 7.15
C LEU A 24 -7.48 -3.03 6.99
N LYS A 25 -8.01 -4.11 6.43
CA LYS A 25 -9.44 -4.30 6.08
C LYS A 25 -9.96 -3.30 5.06
N GLU A 26 -9.08 -2.72 4.26
CA GLU A 26 -9.41 -1.68 3.27
C GLU A 26 -9.84 -2.26 1.93
N ILE A 27 -9.20 -3.38 1.53
CA ILE A 27 -9.56 -4.14 0.34
C ILE A 27 -9.52 -5.64 0.60
N GLU A 28 -10.16 -6.41 -0.26
CA GLU A 28 -10.02 -7.87 -0.31
C GLU A 28 -9.88 -8.31 -1.76
N GLN A 29 -9.05 -9.34 -2.01
CA GLN A 29 -9.08 -10.04 -3.30
C GLN A 29 -10.34 -10.92 -3.39
N PRO A 30 -10.76 -11.34 -4.61
CA PRO A 30 -11.95 -12.16 -4.78
C PRO A 30 -11.85 -13.46 -3.98
N PHE A 31 -12.94 -13.80 -3.31
CA PHE A 31 -13.09 -15.00 -2.51
C PHE A 31 -14.30 -15.77 -2.99
N GLU A 32 -14.10 -17.02 -3.40
CA GLU A 32 -15.18 -17.84 -3.93
C GLU A 32 -16.10 -18.33 -2.82
N LYS A 33 -17.40 -18.47 -3.10
CA LYS A 33 -18.42 -18.89 -2.12
C LYS A 33 -18.11 -20.25 -1.47
N THR A 34 -17.41 -21.12 -2.20
CA THR A 34 -17.02 -22.45 -1.76
C THR A 34 -15.58 -22.54 -1.23
N GLN A 35 -14.84 -21.44 -1.25
CA GLN A 35 -13.46 -21.38 -0.80
C GLN A 35 -13.37 -21.44 0.72
N ILE A 36 -12.62 -22.39 1.26
CA ILE A 36 -12.34 -22.50 2.69
C ILE A 36 -11.11 -21.65 3.00
N GLY A 37 -11.27 -20.60 3.80
CA GLY A 37 -10.16 -19.71 4.16
C GLY A 37 -9.22 -20.29 5.22
N SER A 38 -9.77 -21.02 6.19
CA SER A 38 -9.05 -21.69 7.26
C SER A 38 -9.94 -22.72 7.92
N SER A 39 -9.39 -23.89 8.26
CA SER A 39 -10.11 -24.92 9.03
C SER A 39 -10.37 -24.53 10.49
N ALA A 40 -9.53 -23.63 11.05
CA ALA A 40 -9.62 -23.21 12.45
C ALA A 40 -10.38 -21.89 12.65
N MET A 41 -10.39 -21.01 11.64
CA MET A 41 -11.03 -19.70 11.69
C MET A 41 -11.84 -19.45 10.41
N ALA A 42 -13.15 -19.76 10.44
CA ALA A 42 -14.03 -19.65 9.27
C ALA A 42 -14.11 -18.24 8.67
N TYR A 43 -13.89 -17.22 9.49
CA TYR A 43 -13.87 -15.81 9.07
C TYR A 43 -12.58 -15.41 8.33
N LYS A 44 -11.48 -16.15 8.50
CA LYS A 44 -10.18 -15.78 7.96
C LYS A 44 -10.15 -15.89 6.45
N ARG A 45 -9.81 -14.79 5.79
CA ARG A 45 -9.60 -14.70 4.34
C ARG A 45 -8.14 -14.37 4.06
N ASN A 46 -7.40 -15.34 3.51
CA ASN A 46 -6.01 -15.15 3.16
C ASN A 46 -5.90 -14.68 1.70
N PRO A 47 -4.98 -13.76 1.38
CA PRO A 47 -4.74 -13.29 0.01
C PRO A 47 -3.91 -14.30 -0.79
N MET A 48 -4.37 -15.56 -0.88
CA MET A 48 -3.62 -16.67 -1.48
C MET A 48 -3.21 -16.45 -2.92
N ARG A 49 -4.05 -15.79 -3.73
CA ARG A 49 -3.74 -15.51 -5.14
C ARG A 49 -2.59 -14.53 -5.25
N SER A 50 -2.61 -13.46 -4.45
CA SER A 50 -1.51 -12.49 -4.38
C SER A 50 -0.23 -13.11 -3.80
N GLU A 51 -0.33 -14.04 -2.85
CA GLU A 51 0.82 -14.79 -2.35
C GLU A 51 1.44 -15.67 -3.44
N ARG A 52 0.61 -16.30 -4.28
CA ARG A 52 1.07 -17.10 -5.41
C ARG A 52 1.72 -16.25 -6.50
N ILE A 53 1.16 -15.07 -6.81
CA ILE A 53 1.79 -14.09 -7.71
C ILE A 53 3.20 -13.76 -7.21
N ALA A 54 3.35 -13.40 -5.94
CA ALA A 54 4.64 -13.07 -5.33
C ALA A 54 5.63 -14.23 -5.41
N SER A 55 5.16 -15.45 -5.15
CA SER A 55 5.99 -16.67 -5.20
C SER A 55 6.50 -16.96 -6.60
N LEU A 56 5.61 -17.02 -7.59
CA LEU A 56 5.98 -17.27 -9.00
C LEU A 56 6.86 -16.14 -9.55
N SER A 57 6.60 -14.91 -9.18
CA SER A 57 7.42 -13.77 -9.61
C SER A 57 8.88 -13.89 -9.16
N ARG A 58 9.11 -14.33 -7.91
CA ARG A 58 10.48 -14.58 -7.43
C ARG A 58 11.16 -15.67 -8.24
N TYR A 59 10.44 -16.73 -8.59
CA TYR A 59 10.96 -17.79 -9.44
C TYR A 59 11.44 -17.24 -10.78
N VAL A 60 10.61 -16.47 -11.49
CA VAL A 60 10.96 -15.89 -12.79
C VAL A 60 12.14 -14.94 -12.70
N MET A 61 12.21 -14.09 -11.66
CA MET A 61 13.34 -13.18 -11.47
C MET A 61 14.66 -13.91 -11.27
N VAL A 62 14.67 -15.00 -10.52
CA VAL A 62 15.86 -15.83 -10.32
C VAL A 62 16.20 -16.62 -11.58
N ASP A 63 15.20 -17.21 -12.25
CA ASP A 63 15.37 -17.96 -13.48
C ASP A 63 15.99 -17.12 -14.61
N ALA A 64 15.75 -15.80 -14.64
CA ALA A 64 16.34 -14.88 -15.61
C ALA A 64 17.88 -14.82 -15.54
N MET A 65 18.49 -15.31 -14.46
CA MET A 65 19.95 -15.43 -14.36
C MET A 65 20.50 -16.57 -15.22
N ASN A 66 19.73 -17.63 -15.48
CA ASN A 66 20.18 -18.77 -16.30
C ASN A 66 20.69 -18.37 -17.68
N PRO A 67 19.93 -17.64 -18.52
CA PRO A 67 20.41 -17.20 -19.82
C PRO A 67 21.61 -16.25 -19.74
N ALA A 68 21.67 -15.39 -18.71
CA ALA A 68 22.79 -14.47 -18.55
C ALA A 68 24.11 -15.22 -18.25
N ILE A 69 24.07 -16.19 -17.33
CA ILE A 69 25.22 -17.03 -16.97
C ILE A 69 25.60 -17.90 -18.17
N THR A 70 24.63 -18.54 -18.83
CA THR A 70 24.85 -19.35 -20.02
C THR A 70 25.57 -18.55 -21.11
N SER A 71 25.12 -17.31 -21.38
CA SER A 71 25.75 -16.42 -22.35
C SER A 71 27.22 -16.06 -21.98
N ALA A 72 27.45 -15.79 -20.69
CA ALA A 72 28.76 -15.37 -20.20
C ALA A 72 29.82 -16.52 -20.24
N THR A 73 29.38 -17.77 -20.23
CA THR A 73 30.25 -18.95 -20.16
C THR A 73 30.43 -19.65 -21.51
N GLN A 74 29.90 -19.12 -22.61
CA GLN A 74 30.08 -19.68 -23.95
C GLN A 74 31.56 -19.59 -24.40
N TRP A 75 32.01 -20.61 -25.13
CA TRP A 75 33.34 -20.65 -25.73
C TRP A 75 33.23 -20.32 -27.22
N PHE A 76 34.10 -19.43 -27.69
CA PHE A 76 34.14 -19.00 -29.11
C PHE A 76 32.73 -18.56 -29.60
N GLU A 77 32.19 -19.24 -30.56
CA GLU A 77 30.91 -18.95 -31.16
C GLU A 77 29.75 -19.51 -30.31
N ARG A 78 29.91 -20.73 -29.80
CA ARG A 78 28.92 -21.45 -29.00
C ARG A 78 29.47 -22.75 -28.42
N THR A 79 29.04 -23.09 -27.21
CA THR A 79 29.12 -24.45 -26.66
C THR A 79 27.74 -25.08 -26.55
N LEU A 80 27.66 -26.42 -26.48
CA LEU A 80 26.38 -27.15 -26.44
C LEU A 80 25.79 -27.24 -25.02
N ASP A 81 26.46 -26.75 -24.01
CA ASP A 81 26.03 -26.71 -22.62
C ASP A 81 24.83 -25.80 -22.40
N ASP A 82 24.54 -24.90 -23.31
CA ASP A 82 23.32 -24.08 -23.31
C ASP A 82 22.04 -24.90 -23.49
N SER A 83 22.17 -26.04 -24.19
CA SER A 83 21.04 -26.77 -24.78
C SER A 83 20.01 -27.27 -23.75
N ALA A 84 20.45 -27.93 -22.69
CA ALA A 84 19.56 -28.45 -21.64
C ALA A 84 19.00 -27.32 -20.78
N ASN A 85 19.85 -26.38 -20.35
CA ASN A 85 19.44 -25.26 -19.50
C ASN A 85 18.34 -24.42 -20.15
N LYS A 86 18.50 -23.98 -21.39
CA LYS A 86 17.50 -23.14 -22.08
C LYS A 86 16.15 -23.83 -22.30
N ARG A 87 16.15 -25.18 -22.39
CA ARG A 87 14.90 -25.95 -22.56
C ARG A 87 14.08 -26.07 -21.28
N LEU A 88 14.69 -25.78 -20.15
CA LEU A 88 14.01 -25.66 -18.86
C LEU A 88 13.70 -24.19 -18.56
N SER A 89 14.70 -23.34 -18.47
CA SER A 89 14.58 -21.95 -18.02
C SER A 89 13.63 -21.12 -18.90
N VAL A 90 13.72 -21.25 -20.22
CA VAL A 90 12.88 -20.41 -21.10
C VAL A 90 11.41 -20.84 -21.06
N PRO A 91 11.04 -22.12 -21.29
CA PRO A 91 9.64 -22.54 -21.19
C PRO A 91 9.04 -22.31 -19.82
N GLU A 92 9.75 -22.63 -18.75
CA GLU A 92 9.25 -22.46 -17.39
C GLU A 92 9.02 -20.97 -17.06
N GLY A 93 9.92 -20.10 -17.49
CA GLY A 93 9.77 -18.65 -17.34
C GLY A 93 8.50 -18.14 -18.03
N PHE A 94 8.22 -18.57 -19.26
CA PHE A 94 7.00 -18.20 -19.98
C PHE A 94 5.73 -18.78 -19.33
N LEU A 95 5.74 -20.05 -18.94
CA LEU A 95 4.60 -20.67 -18.26
C LEU A 95 4.31 -20.00 -16.90
N ALA A 96 5.36 -19.65 -16.16
CA ALA A 96 5.19 -18.96 -14.89
C ALA A 96 4.60 -17.55 -15.09
N ILE A 97 5.02 -16.81 -16.12
CA ILE A 97 4.44 -15.48 -16.45
C ILE A 97 2.98 -15.61 -16.88
N ASP A 98 2.64 -16.60 -17.69
CA ASP A 98 1.25 -16.87 -18.09
C ASP A 98 0.37 -17.08 -16.85
N GLY A 99 0.78 -17.96 -15.93
CA GLY A 99 0.07 -18.16 -14.68
C GLY A 99 0.02 -16.92 -13.76
N ILE A 100 1.07 -16.07 -13.76
CA ILE A 100 1.06 -14.78 -13.04
C ILE A 100 0.02 -13.84 -13.65
N LEU A 101 -0.06 -13.74 -14.98
CA LEU A 101 -1.02 -12.90 -15.69
C LEU A 101 -2.46 -13.30 -15.38
N ASP A 102 -2.77 -14.58 -15.47
CA ASP A 102 -4.09 -15.11 -15.12
C ASP A 102 -4.49 -14.76 -13.69
N LEU A 103 -3.57 -14.92 -12.76
CA LEU A 103 -3.80 -14.56 -11.35
C LEU A 103 -3.99 -13.05 -11.17
N CYS A 104 -3.19 -12.23 -11.85
CA CYS A 104 -3.32 -10.78 -11.80
C CYS A 104 -4.69 -10.32 -12.31
N LEU A 105 -5.12 -10.83 -13.47
CA LEU A 105 -6.44 -10.53 -14.05
C LEU A 105 -7.56 -10.93 -13.08
N ASN A 106 -7.49 -12.14 -12.53
CA ASN A 106 -8.48 -12.62 -11.57
C ASN A 106 -8.56 -11.74 -10.30
N VAL A 107 -7.41 -11.33 -9.77
CA VAL A 107 -7.37 -10.49 -8.55
C VAL A 107 -7.92 -9.10 -8.84
N VAL A 108 -7.54 -8.48 -9.96
CA VAL A 108 -7.95 -7.11 -10.29
C VAL A 108 -9.43 -7.04 -10.64
N ASP A 109 -9.94 -8.00 -11.44
CA ASP A 109 -11.34 -8.03 -11.87
C ASP A 109 -12.31 -8.23 -10.69
N GLY A 110 -11.90 -8.96 -9.67
CA GLY A 110 -12.73 -9.25 -8.49
C GLY A 110 -12.36 -8.50 -7.21
N LEU A 111 -11.56 -7.43 -7.31
CA LEU A 111 -11.11 -6.68 -6.14
C LEU A 111 -12.29 -6.01 -5.43
N VAL A 112 -12.41 -6.25 -4.12
CA VAL A 112 -13.41 -5.62 -3.26
C VAL A 112 -12.77 -4.48 -2.50
N VAL A 113 -13.35 -3.29 -2.58
CA VAL A 113 -12.89 -2.09 -1.87
C VAL A 113 -13.90 -1.71 -0.80
N TYR A 114 -13.43 -1.34 0.39
CA TYR A 114 -14.25 -0.88 1.52
C TYR A 114 -14.05 0.62 1.79
N PRO A 115 -14.73 1.51 1.05
CA PRO A 115 -14.50 2.95 1.12
C PRO A 115 -14.68 3.53 2.53
N LYS A 116 -15.66 3.05 3.28
CA LYS A 116 -15.91 3.52 4.66
C LYS A 116 -14.80 3.18 5.64
N VAL A 117 -14.11 2.05 5.44
CA VAL A 117 -12.96 1.68 6.27
C VAL A 117 -11.78 2.58 5.94
N ILE A 118 -11.54 2.82 4.64
CA ILE A 118 -10.50 3.75 4.15
C ILE A 118 -10.76 5.15 4.69
N GLU A 119 -11.99 5.65 4.55
CA GLU A 119 -12.40 6.97 5.05
C GLU A 119 -12.15 7.10 6.56
N LYS A 120 -12.62 6.13 7.36
CA LYS A 120 -12.42 6.13 8.82
C LYS A 120 -10.94 6.22 9.19
N ARG A 121 -10.10 5.44 8.51
CA ARG A 121 -8.66 5.44 8.74
C ARG A 121 -8.02 6.76 8.32
N LEU A 122 -8.36 7.25 7.13
CA LEU A 122 -7.84 8.51 6.63
C LEU A 122 -8.21 9.67 7.56
N MET A 123 -9.46 9.73 8.00
CA MET A 123 -9.94 10.78 8.91
C MET A 123 -9.29 10.73 10.29
N SER A 124 -8.75 9.59 10.72
CA SER A 124 -7.96 9.51 11.97
C SER A 124 -6.59 10.16 11.87
N GLU A 125 -6.00 10.27 10.68
CA GLU A 125 -4.68 10.84 10.43
C GLU A 125 -4.74 12.24 9.81
N LEU A 126 -5.81 12.53 9.07
CA LEU A 126 -5.97 13.76 8.30
C LEU A 126 -5.80 15.04 9.13
N PRO A 127 -6.28 15.13 10.39
CA PRO A 127 -6.04 16.31 11.22
C PRO A 127 -4.56 16.66 11.40
N PHE A 128 -3.67 15.66 11.53
CA PHE A 128 -2.23 15.87 11.62
C PHE A 128 -1.63 16.33 10.28
N MET A 129 -2.13 15.82 9.17
CA MET A 129 -1.68 16.21 7.82
C MET A 129 -2.14 17.63 7.46
N ALA A 130 -3.31 18.04 7.94
CA ALA A 130 -3.94 19.31 7.66
C ALA A 130 -3.37 20.50 8.45
N THR A 131 -2.46 20.28 9.38
CA THR A 131 -1.94 21.29 10.29
C THR A 131 -1.39 22.52 9.58
N GLU A 132 -0.71 22.36 8.44
CA GLU A 132 -0.20 23.48 7.66
C GLU A 132 -1.36 24.32 7.08
N ASN A 133 -2.37 23.70 6.51
CA ASN A 133 -3.52 24.41 5.94
C ASN A 133 -4.31 25.13 7.02
N ILE A 134 -4.53 24.48 8.17
CA ILE A 134 -5.19 25.09 9.33
C ILE A 134 -4.41 26.32 9.81
N MET A 135 -3.09 26.20 9.94
CA MET A 135 -2.24 27.32 10.32
C MET A 135 -2.34 28.48 9.33
N MET A 136 -2.33 28.19 8.03
CA MET A 136 -2.43 29.21 7.00
C MET A 136 -3.80 29.91 7.00
N ASP A 137 -4.87 29.17 7.29
CA ASP A 137 -6.21 29.78 7.40
C ASP A 137 -6.32 30.65 8.65
N ALA A 138 -5.72 30.24 9.78
CA ALA A 138 -5.63 31.08 10.97
C ALA A 138 -4.78 32.35 10.76
N VAL A 139 -3.70 32.28 9.99
CA VAL A 139 -2.90 33.47 9.60
C VAL A 139 -3.72 34.42 8.74
N LYS A 140 -4.50 33.92 7.78
CA LYS A 140 -5.43 34.78 6.97
C LYS A 140 -6.49 35.42 7.85
N ALA A 141 -6.90 34.80 8.95
CA ALA A 141 -7.80 35.39 9.95
C ALA A 141 -7.14 36.38 10.88
N GLY A 142 -5.83 36.67 10.70
CA GLY A 142 -5.10 37.71 11.43
C GLY A 142 -4.17 37.23 12.52
N GLY A 143 -3.96 35.89 12.64
CA GLY A 143 -3.05 35.30 13.63
C GLY A 143 -1.56 35.46 13.27
N ASP A 144 -0.68 35.49 14.29
CA ASP A 144 0.77 35.48 14.08
C ASP A 144 1.26 34.09 13.70
N ARG A 145 1.99 33.99 12.59
CA ARG A 145 2.44 32.70 12.05
C ARG A 145 3.37 31.94 12.99
N GLN A 146 4.25 32.63 13.72
CA GLN A 146 5.23 31.96 14.59
C GLN A 146 4.54 31.44 15.85
N GLU A 147 3.66 32.24 16.43
CA GLU A 147 2.85 31.83 17.57
C GLU A 147 1.96 30.65 17.22
N LEU A 148 1.22 30.72 16.11
CA LEU A 148 0.36 29.64 15.63
C LEU A 148 1.14 28.36 15.34
N HIS A 149 2.35 28.44 14.80
CA HIS A 149 3.20 27.27 14.55
C HIS A 149 3.56 26.57 15.86
N GLU A 150 3.97 27.31 16.88
CA GLU A 150 4.30 26.71 18.18
C GLU A 150 3.07 26.12 18.86
N ARG A 151 1.94 26.82 18.83
CA ARG A 151 0.68 26.33 19.39
C ARG A 151 0.21 25.03 18.71
N ILE A 152 0.22 24.98 17.37
CA ILE A 152 -0.21 23.78 16.65
C ILE A 152 0.74 22.58 16.91
N ARG A 153 2.03 22.86 17.12
CA ARG A 153 3.01 21.84 17.52
C ARG A 153 2.67 21.25 18.90
N GLU A 154 2.38 22.10 19.90
CA GLU A 154 2.00 21.66 21.26
C GLU A 154 0.71 20.84 21.23
N LEU A 155 -0.32 21.32 20.56
CA LEU A 155 -1.63 20.65 20.45
C LEU A 155 -1.51 19.33 19.68
N SER A 156 -0.68 19.27 18.63
CA SER A 156 -0.42 18.03 17.89
C SER A 156 0.30 16.99 18.75
N MET A 157 1.24 17.42 19.60
CA MET A 157 1.91 16.52 20.54
C MET A 157 0.94 16.00 21.62
N GLU A 158 0.00 16.82 22.07
CA GLU A 158 -1.04 16.40 23.01
C GLU A 158 -2.00 15.39 22.38
N ALA A 159 -2.54 15.70 21.19
CA ALA A 159 -3.40 14.78 20.44
C ALA A 159 -2.66 13.46 20.13
N GLY A 160 -1.39 13.55 19.74
CA GLY A 160 -0.55 12.37 19.49
C GLY A 160 -0.37 11.48 20.72
N ARG A 161 -0.20 12.06 21.92
CA ARG A 161 -0.20 11.30 23.17
C ARG A 161 -1.56 10.66 23.48
N ASN A 162 -2.64 11.37 23.23
CA ASN A 162 -3.98 10.82 23.43
C ASN A 162 -4.20 9.58 22.55
N VAL A 163 -3.78 9.64 21.28
CA VAL A 163 -3.89 8.51 20.37
C VAL A 163 -2.96 7.36 20.77
N LYS A 164 -1.66 7.65 20.98
CA LYS A 164 -0.62 6.60 21.09
C LYS A 164 -0.53 5.99 22.49
N GLU A 165 -0.69 6.80 23.54
CA GLU A 165 -0.50 6.35 24.92
C GLU A 165 -1.83 5.93 25.57
N LYS A 166 -2.94 6.62 25.22
CA LYS A 166 -4.27 6.37 25.82
C LYS A 166 -5.21 5.58 24.93
N GLY A 167 -4.88 5.38 23.65
CA GLY A 167 -5.75 4.68 22.69
C GLY A 167 -7.06 5.42 22.37
N LEU A 168 -7.08 6.73 22.54
CA LEU A 168 -8.22 7.58 22.24
C LEU A 168 -8.26 7.96 20.75
N ASP A 169 -9.40 8.45 20.29
CA ASP A 169 -9.51 9.03 18.96
C ASP A 169 -8.70 10.33 18.86
N ASN A 170 -8.32 10.70 17.63
CA ASN A 170 -7.61 11.94 17.36
C ASN A 170 -8.53 13.14 17.62
N ASN A 171 -8.19 13.94 18.59
CA ASN A 171 -8.96 15.12 19.02
C ASN A 171 -8.25 16.46 18.69
N LEU A 172 -7.34 16.45 17.69
CA LEU A 172 -6.57 17.65 17.37
C LEU A 172 -7.45 18.83 16.94
N LEU A 173 -8.51 18.58 16.17
CA LEU A 173 -9.41 19.64 15.72
C LEU A 173 -10.15 20.29 16.88
N GLU A 174 -10.59 19.50 17.86
CA GLU A 174 -11.24 19.97 19.08
C GLU A 174 -10.27 20.83 19.92
N LEU A 175 -9.03 20.41 20.06
CA LEU A 175 -7.99 21.15 20.76
C LEU A 175 -7.68 22.48 20.07
N ILE A 176 -7.59 22.51 18.75
CA ILE A 176 -7.37 23.74 17.97
C ILE A 176 -8.60 24.67 18.07
N ALA A 177 -9.83 24.13 17.98
CA ALA A 177 -11.04 24.93 18.10
C ALA A 177 -11.21 25.57 19.47
N ALA A 178 -10.68 24.93 20.53
CA ALA A 178 -10.70 25.43 21.90
C ALA A 178 -9.62 26.50 22.15
N ASP A 179 -8.61 26.61 21.32
CA ASP A 179 -7.52 27.56 21.47
C ASP A 179 -7.84 28.90 20.79
N PRO A 180 -7.99 30.00 21.55
CA PRO A 180 -8.39 31.29 21.01
C PRO A 180 -7.38 31.89 20.01
N ALA A 181 -6.13 31.43 19.98
CA ALA A 181 -5.12 31.91 19.05
C ALA A 181 -5.47 31.63 17.59
N PHE A 182 -6.21 30.55 17.33
CA PHE A 182 -6.60 30.18 15.95
C PHE A 182 -7.82 30.93 15.44
N ASN A 183 -8.71 31.34 16.33
CA ASN A 183 -9.96 32.02 15.97
C ASN A 183 -10.76 31.28 14.87
N LEU A 184 -10.77 29.96 14.91
CA LEU A 184 -11.45 29.05 13.99
C LEU A 184 -12.42 28.17 14.78
N SER A 185 -13.64 28.06 14.30
CA SER A 185 -14.63 27.15 14.87
C SER A 185 -14.35 25.69 14.44
N LEU A 186 -14.82 24.73 15.21
CA LEU A 186 -14.73 23.31 14.86
C LEU A 186 -15.37 23.00 13.48
N GLU A 187 -16.46 23.71 13.16
CA GLU A 187 -17.16 23.55 11.88
C GLU A 187 -16.31 24.03 10.69
N GLU A 188 -15.57 25.13 10.85
CA GLU A 188 -14.64 25.63 9.85
C GLU A 188 -13.45 24.67 9.67
N LEU A 189 -12.89 24.16 10.78
CA LEU A 189 -11.82 23.18 10.75
C LEU A 189 -12.25 21.88 10.04
N GLN A 190 -13.46 21.39 10.31
CA GLN A 190 -14.01 20.22 9.65
C GLN A 190 -14.15 20.39 8.14
N LYS A 191 -14.46 21.59 7.65
CA LYS A 191 -14.52 21.89 6.21
C LYS A 191 -13.16 21.83 5.51
N THR A 192 -12.08 21.98 6.24
CA THR A 192 -10.72 21.81 5.69
C THR A 192 -10.32 20.33 5.57
N MET A 193 -11.04 19.42 6.22
CA MET A 193 -10.78 17.97 6.20
C MET A 193 -11.33 17.29 4.94
N ASP A 194 -11.00 17.82 3.79
CA ASP A 194 -11.33 17.23 2.49
C ASP A 194 -10.09 16.53 1.93
N PRO A 195 -10.06 15.18 1.88
CA PRO A 195 -8.89 14.42 1.41
C PRO A 195 -8.44 14.76 0.00
N ALA A 196 -9.34 15.29 -0.84
CA ALA A 196 -9.01 15.65 -2.23
C ALA A 196 -8.12 16.91 -2.34
N LYS A 197 -7.86 17.57 -1.24
CA LYS A 197 -7.00 18.79 -1.19
C LYS A 197 -5.54 18.48 -0.82
N TYR A 198 -5.21 17.20 -0.54
CA TYR A 198 -3.89 16.76 -0.09
C TYR A 198 -3.20 15.80 -1.05
#